data_767244900541226f35f0879d040c3904
#
_entry.id   767244900541226f35f0879d040c3904
#
_cell.length_a   1.000
_cell.length_b   1.000
_cell.length_c   1.000
_cell.angle_alpha   90.00
_cell.angle_beta   90.00
_cell.angle_gamma   90.00
#
_symmetry.space_group_name_H-M   'P 1'
#
loop_
_entity.id
_entity.type
_entity.pdbx_description
1 polymer ?
#
loop_
_entity_poly.entity_id
_entity_poly.type
_entity_poly.pdbx_seq_one_letter_code
_entity_poly.pdbx_strand_id
1 'polypeptide(L)'
;MQDLSPHPGDLDPIETASTDELRALQLERLSWTLEHAYRNVPHYRAAFDAAGVRPEDLETLDDLARFPFTAKSDLRENYPFGMFAVPRDQVVRVHASSGTTGRPTVVGYPRDDLDVWATVVARSIRAAGGRAGDILHNAYGYGLFTGGLGAHYGAEKLGCLVVPVSGGQTERQVQLIQDFQPDIIMVTPSYMLSIIDEMERQGIDPRSTSLKVGIFGAEPWTNDMRREMEARLDMHAVDIYGLSEVIGPGVASECVETKDGLTVWEDHFYPEIVDPVTMQPVPDGEEGELVFTSLTKQAMPIIRYRTRDLTRLLPGTARSMRRIEKITGRTDDMIILRGVNLFPTQIEELILQTPALAPHFQCVLTRPGQLDELTVLVEPREGAVDTASDAAERLRHLIKDRIGVTVVVDVRAPGEVERSAGKARRLVDERPKR
;
A
#
# COMPACT_ATOMS: atom_id res chain seq x y z
N MET A 1 18.22 -5.52 16.51
CA MET A 1 16.74 -5.39 16.64
C MET A 1 16.20 -6.44 17.62
N GLN A 2 15.21 -6.08 18.44
CA GLN A 2 14.56 -6.93 19.44
C GLN A 2 13.55 -7.90 18.77
N ASP A 3 13.30 -9.10 19.33
CA ASP A 3 12.21 -9.95 18.91
C ASP A 3 10.86 -9.33 19.34
N LEU A 4 10.02 -9.02 18.35
CA LEU A 4 8.71 -8.41 18.53
C LEU A 4 7.57 -9.37 18.14
N SER A 5 7.84 -10.66 17.95
CA SER A 5 6.83 -11.65 17.58
C SER A 5 5.65 -11.65 18.55
N PRO A 6 4.38 -11.60 18.11
CA PRO A 6 3.23 -11.68 18.99
C PRO A 6 3.19 -13.04 19.70
N HIS A 7 2.71 -13.05 20.95
CA HIS A 7 2.45 -14.32 21.62
C HIS A 7 1.27 -15.03 20.96
N PRO A 8 1.27 -16.37 20.85
CA PRO A 8 0.15 -17.11 20.27
C PRO A 8 -1.21 -16.81 20.90
N GLY A 9 -1.22 -16.48 22.19
CA GLY A 9 -2.45 -16.10 22.92
C GLY A 9 -2.99 -14.69 22.59
N ASP A 10 -2.22 -13.87 21.89
CA ASP A 10 -2.63 -12.52 21.47
C ASP A 10 -3.31 -12.54 20.08
N LEU A 11 -3.21 -13.66 19.36
CA LEU A 11 -3.77 -13.80 18.02
C LEU A 11 -5.29 -14.00 18.08
N ASP A 12 -6.00 -13.43 17.12
CA ASP A 12 -7.41 -13.75 16.96
C ASP A 12 -7.54 -15.21 16.49
N PRO A 13 -8.53 -15.99 16.95
CA PRO A 13 -8.66 -17.41 16.58
C PRO A 13 -8.64 -17.67 15.07
N ILE A 14 -9.19 -16.74 14.30
CA ILE A 14 -9.24 -16.84 12.82
C ILE A 14 -7.86 -16.76 12.17
N GLU A 15 -6.87 -16.16 12.80
CA GLU A 15 -5.49 -16.05 12.27
C GLU A 15 -4.78 -17.40 12.20
N THR A 16 -5.27 -18.38 12.97
CA THR A 16 -4.72 -19.74 13.05
C THR A 16 -5.75 -20.82 12.69
N ALA A 17 -6.92 -20.41 12.18
CA ALA A 17 -7.97 -21.35 11.74
C ALA A 17 -7.47 -22.25 10.60
N SER A 18 -8.04 -23.42 10.47
CA SER A 18 -7.76 -24.29 9.31
C SER A 18 -8.23 -23.64 7.99
N THR A 19 -7.65 -24.10 6.88
CA THR A 19 -8.07 -23.65 5.55
C THR A 19 -9.55 -23.92 5.31
N ASP A 20 -10.08 -25.04 5.77
CA ASP A 20 -11.49 -25.41 5.57
C ASP A 20 -12.43 -24.49 6.37
N GLU A 21 -12.08 -24.17 7.63
CA GLU A 21 -12.85 -23.20 8.43
C GLU A 21 -12.85 -21.82 7.82
N LEU A 22 -11.68 -21.37 7.35
CA LEU A 22 -11.56 -20.07 6.69
C LEU A 22 -12.37 -20.02 5.38
N ARG A 23 -12.29 -21.06 4.54
CA ARG A 23 -13.06 -21.15 3.27
C ARG A 23 -14.56 -21.19 3.52
N ALA A 24 -15.02 -21.92 4.53
CA ALA A 24 -16.44 -21.95 4.89
C ALA A 24 -16.93 -20.55 5.30
N LEU A 25 -16.17 -19.83 6.13
CA LEU A 25 -16.48 -18.47 6.52
C LEU A 25 -16.47 -17.50 5.32
N GLN A 26 -15.49 -17.63 4.43
CA GLN A 26 -15.41 -16.84 3.22
C GLN A 26 -16.62 -17.03 2.30
N LEU A 27 -17.05 -18.28 2.09
CA LEU A 27 -18.21 -18.58 1.24
C LEU A 27 -19.51 -18.00 1.84
N GLU A 28 -19.70 -18.15 3.15
CA GLU A 28 -20.86 -17.54 3.86
C GLU A 28 -20.89 -16.02 3.69
N ARG A 29 -19.78 -15.35 3.97
CA ARG A 29 -19.68 -13.90 3.88
C ARG A 29 -19.76 -13.39 2.44
N LEU A 30 -19.19 -14.11 1.49
CA LEU A 30 -19.24 -13.79 0.08
C LEU A 30 -20.66 -13.88 -0.47
N SER A 31 -21.41 -14.94 -0.12
CA SER A 31 -22.82 -15.11 -0.48
C SER A 31 -23.66 -13.92 0.04
N TRP A 32 -23.46 -13.54 1.30
CA TRP A 32 -24.11 -12.35 1.87
C TRP A 32 -23.72 -11.06 1.10
N THR A 33 -22.45 -10.88 0.79
CA THR A 33 -21.96 -9.68 0.09
C THR A 33 -22.57 -9.55 -1.30
N LEU A 34 -22.61 -10.64 -2.07
CA LEU A 34 -23.20 -10.63 -3.41
C LEU A 34 -24.71 -10.31 -3.36
N GLU A 35 -25.44 -10.94 -2.45
CA GLU A 35 -26.87 -10.67 -2.26
C GLU A 35 -27.14 -9.23 -1.81
N HIS A 36 -26.34 -8.74 -0.83
CA HIS A 36 -26.44 -7.38 -0.33
C HIS A 36 -26.18 -6.33 -1.42
N ALA A 37 -25.13 -6.51 -2.22
CA ALA A 37 -24.79 -5.65 -3.33
C ALA A 37 -25.85 -5.69 -4.44
N TYR A 38 -26.29 -6.87 -4.84
CA TYR A 38 -27.31 -7.04 -5.88
C TYR A 38 -28.65 -6.37 -5.51
N ARG A 39 -29.09 -6.51 -4.24
CA ARG A 39 -30.34 -5.92 -3.78
C ARG A 39 -30.29 -4.41 -3.67
N ASN A 40 -29.18 -3.85 -3.20
CA ASN A 40 -29.13 -2.47 -2.72
C ASN A 40 -28.35 -1.53 -3.65
N VAL A 41 -27.49 -2.02 -4.54
CA VAL A 41 -26.66 -1.20 -5.42
C VAL A 41 -27.10 -1.37 -6.87
N PRO A 42 -27.74 -0.36 -7.50
CA PRO A 42 -28.22 -0.46 -8.89
C PRO A 42 -27.11 -0.84 -9.90
N HIS A 43 -25.89 -0.36 -9.68
CA HIS A 43 -24.73 -0.71 -10.52
C HIS A 43 -24.49 -2.22 -10.53
N TYR A 44 -24.40 -2.87 -9.35
CA TYR A 44 -24.15 -4.31 -9.29
C TYR A 44 -25.31 -5.13 -9.83
N ARG A 45 -26.55 -4.71 -9.60
CA ARG A 45 -27.71 -5.38 -10.19
C ARG A 45 -27.63 -5.37 -11.71
N ALA A 46 -27.40 -4.20 -12.31
CA ALA A 46 -27.29 -4.09 -13.76
C ALA A 46 -26.10 -4.89 -14.32
N ALA A 47 -24.95 -4.87 -13.63
CA ALA A 47 -23.77 -5.61 -14.06
C ALA A 47 -23.97 -7.14 -13.99
N PHE A 48 -24.60 -7.64 -12.92
CA PHE A 48 -24.90 -9.07 -12.77
C PHE A 48 -25.93 -9.53 -13.80
N ASP A 49 -27.00 -8.75 -13.99
CA ASP A 49 -28.02 -9.04 -15.01
C ASP A 49 -27.43 -9.09 -16.42
N ALA A 50 -26.53 -8.16 -16.74
CA ALA A 50 -25.84 -8.13 -18.04
C ALA A 50 -24.86 -9.32 -18.22
N ALA A 51 -24.24 -9.78 -17.15
CA ALA A 51 -23.37 -10.96 -17.16
C ALA A 51 -24.14 -12.29 -17.11
N GLY A 52 -25.47 -12.24 -16.88
CA GLY A 52 -26.32 -13.44 -16.76
C GLY A 52 -26.04 -14.25 -15.50
N VAL A 53 -25.60 -13.60 -14.42
CA VAL A 53 -25.30 -14.24 -13.13
C VAL A 53 -26.20 -13.67 -12.02
N ARG A 54 -26.44 -14.48 -11.00
CA ARG A 54 -27.20 -14.14 -9.80
C ARG A 54 -26.37 -14.49 -8.55
N PRO A 55 -26.66 -13.87 -7.39
CA PRO A 55 -26.00 -14.24 -6.13
C PRO A 55 -26.08 -15.75 -5.83
N GLU A 56 -27.19 -16.39 -6.17
CA GLU A 56 -27.44 -17.81 -5.95
C GLU A 56 -26.56 -18.73 -6.82
N ASP A 57 -25.92 -18.20 -7.85
CA ASP A 57 -24.98 -18.94 -8.70
C ASP A 57 -23.62 -19.17 -8.03
N LEU A 58 -23.40 -18.59 -6.83
CA LEU A 58 -22.22 -18.84 -6.00
C LEU A 58 -22.45 -20.08 -5.15
N GLU A 59 -21.99 -21.24 -5.59
CA GLU A 59 -22.01 -22.50 -4.83
C GLU A 59 -20.66 -22.77 -4.14
N THR A 60 -19.57 -22.33 -4.77
CA THR A 60 -18.20 -22.44 -4.29
C THR A 60 -17.46 -21.11 -4.46
N LEU A 61 -16.30 -20.96 -3.80
CA LEU A 61 -15.47 -19.74 -3.94
C LEU A 61 -14.99 -19.54 -5.39
N ASP A 62 -14.80 -20.61 -6.16
CA ASP A 62 -14.33 -20.55 -7.54
C ASP A 62 -15.40 -19.94 -8.48
N ASP A 63 -16.68 -20.04 -8.13
CA ASP A 63 -17.77 -19.43 -8.91
C ASP A 63 -17.72 -17.91 -8.94
N LEU A 64 -16.97 -17.28 -8.00
CA LEU A 64 -16.75 -15.84 -8.00
C LEU A 64 -16.18 -15.34 -9.33
N ALA A 65 -15.37 -16.15 -10.01
CA ALA A 65 -14.79 -15.83 -11.31
C ALA A 65 -15.85 -15.52 -12.40
N ARG A 66 -17.10 -15.95 -12.25
CA ARG A 66 -18.22 -15.67 -13.17
C ARG A 66 -18.79 -14.27 -13.01
N PHE A 67 -18.56 -13.63 -11.86
CA PHE A 67 -19.10 -12.30 -11.55
C PHE A 67 -18.25 -11.21 -12.21
N PRO A 68 -18.87 -10.07 -12.62
CA PRO A 68 -18.16 -8.99 -13.28
C PRO A 68 -17.19 -8.28 -12.34
N PHE A 69 -16.13 -7.72 -12.92
CA PHE A 69 -15.19 -6.88 -12.20
C PHE A 69 -15.76 -5.50 -11.90
N THR A 70 -15.30 -4.91 -10.82
CA THR A 70 -15.46 -3.49 -10.53
C THR A 70 -14.16 -2.75 -10.81
N ALA A 71 -14.22 -1.64 -11.51
CA ALA A 71 -13.08 -0.78 -11.80
C ALA A 71 -13.25 0.60 -11.14
N LYS A 72 -12.17 1.36 -11.08
CA LYS A 72 -12.20 2.74 -10.53
C LYS A 72 -13.11 3.69 -11.32
N SER A 73 -13.32 3.43 -12.62
CA SER A 73 -14.30 4.13 -13.46
C SER A 73 -15.72 4.00 -12.91
N ASP A 74 -16.10 2.78 -12.52
CA ASP A 74 -17.45 2.51 -12.03
C ASP A 74 -17.76 3.32 -10.76
N LEU A 75 -16.78 3.43 -9.87
CA LEU A 75 -16.90 4.24 -8.65
C LEU A 75 -17.04 5.74 -8.97
N ARG A 76 -16.34 6.23 -10.00
CA ARG A 76 -16.40 7.62 -10.44
C ARG A 76 -17.70 7.96 -11.17
N GLU A 77 -18.22 7.03 -11.97
CA GLU A 77 -19.48 7.18 -12.68
C GLU A 77 -20.66 7.22 -11.71
N ASN A 78 -20.57 6.51 -10.61
CA ASN A 78 -21.55 6.47 -9.53
C ASN A 78 -21.29 7.49 -8.39
N TYR A 79 -20.42 8.48 -8.64
CA TYR A 79 -20.11 9.53 -7.67
C TYR A 79 -21.35 10.38 -7.34
N PRO A 80 -21.59 10.82 -6.08
CA PRO A 80 -20.75 10.48 -4.91
C PRO A 80 -21.25 9.25 -4.12
N PHE A 81 -22.52 8.85 -4.20
CA PHE A 81 -23.14 7.87 -3.31
C PHE A 81 -23.82 6.71 -4.03
N GLY A 82 -23.71 6.63 -5.36
CA GLY A 82 -24.39 5.62 -6.18
C GLY A 82 -23.94 4.17 -5.92
N MET A 83 -22.79 3.99 -5.27
CA MET A 83 -22.30 2.67 -4.86
C MET A 83 -22.68 2.31 -3.41
N PHE A 84 -23.45 3.14 -2.71
CA PHE A 84 -23.82 2.84 -1.33
C PHE A 84 -24.98 1.85 -1.28
N ALA A 85 -24.79 0.78 -0.50
CA ALA A 85 -25.78 -0.28 -0.27
C ALA A 85 -26.64 -0.03 0.97
N VAL A 86 -26.38 1.06 1.70
CA VAL A 86 -27.14 1.48 2.89
C VAL A 86 -27.63 2.93 2.72
N PRO A 87 -28.72 3.32 3.39
CA PRO A 87 -29.18 4.71 3.43
C PRO A 87 -28.10 5.66 4.01
N ARG A 88 -28.06 6.90 3.50
CA ARG A 88 -27.04 7.89 3.92
C ARG A 88 -27.05 8.23 5.40
N ASP A 89 -28.19 8.15 6.06
CA ASP A 89 -28.35 8.40 7.49
C ASP A 89 -27.69 7.34 8.37
N GLN A 90 -27.36 6.17 7.81
CA GLN A 90 -26.57 5.13 8.47
C GLN A 90 -25.06 5.32 8.28
N VAL A 91 -24.63 6.18 7.34
CA VAL A 91 -23.21 6.45 7.09
C VAL A 91 -22.73 7.55 8.02
N VAL A 92 -21.79 7.24 8.90
CA VAL A 92 -21.27 8.17 9.92
C VAL A 92 -19.95 8.82 9.51
N ARG A 93 -19.28 8.29 8.46
CA ARG A 93 -18.01 8.84 7.95
C ARG A 93 -17.91 8.63 6.45
N VAL A 94 -17.25 9.59 5.78
CA VAL A 94 -16.90 9.53 4.38
C VAL A 94 -15.42 9.82 4.23
N HIS A 95 -14.74 9.02 3.40
CA HIS A 95 -13.41 9.30 2.91
C HIS A 95 -13.42 9.40 1.38
N ALA A 96 -12.33 9.91 0.81
CA ALA A 96 -12.17 9.96 -0.63
C ALA A 96 -10.70 9.79 -1.02
N SER A 97 -10.46 9.10 -2.13
CA SER A 97 -9.12 9.05 -2.71
C SER A 97 -8.79 10.37 -3.40
N SER A 98 -7.50 10.76 -3.39
CA SER A 98 -7.03 11.92 -4.16
C SER A 98 -7.20 11.62 -5.66
N GLY A 99 -8.17 12.28 -6.30
CA GLY A 99 -8.38 12.17 -7.74
C GLY A 99 -7.35 13.02 -8.51
N THR A 100 -6.21 12.46 -8.87
CA THR A 100 -5.20 13.15 -9.70
C THR A 100 -5.70 13.47 -11.13
N THR A 101 -6.77 12.81 -11.59
CA THR A 101 -7.28 12.89 -12.97
C THR A 101 -8.79 13.10 -13.08
N GLY A 102 -9.45 13.70 -12.07
CA GLY A 102 -10.90 13.93 -12.14
C GLY A 102 -11.62 13.83 -10.78
N ARG A 103 -12.88 13.34 -10.80
CA ARG A 103 -13.67 13.16 -9.59
C ARG A 103 -13.02 12.16 -8.64
N PRO A 104 -12.94 12.44 -7.31
CA PRO A 104 -12.45 11.50 -6.34
C PRO A 104 -13.35 10.26 -6.24
N THR A 105 -12.81 9.14 -5.78
CA THR A 105 -13.63 7.99 -5.36
C THR A 105 -14.06 8.20 -3.91
N VAL A 106 -15.36 8.22 -3.68
CA VAL A 106 -15.94 8.41 -2.34
C VAL A 106 -16.23 7.05 -1.73
N VAL A 107 -15.87 6.88 -0.47
CA VAL A 107 -16.15 5.67 0.32
C VAL A 107 -16.87 6.05 1.61
N GLY A 108 -17.95 5.34 1.93
CA GLY A 108 -18.76 5.57 3.11
C GLY A 108 -18.61 4.45 4.13
N TYR A 109 -18.77 4.81 5.40
CA TYR A 109 -18.62 3.87 6.52
C TYR A 109 -19.75 4.08 7.53
N PRO A 110 -20.62 3.09 7.78
CA PRO A 110 -21.41 2.99 8.99
C PRO A 110 -20.52 2.62 10.18
N ARG A 111 -21.09 2.56 11.38
CA ARG A 111 -20.32 2.26 12.60
C ARG A 111 -19.65 0.89 12.55
N ASP A 112 -20.38 -0.10 12.05
CA ASP A 112 -19.88 -1.49 11.97
C ASP A 112 -18.69 -1.60 11.00
N ASP A 113 -18.73 -0.92 9.83
CA ASP A 113 -17.59 -0.88 8.90
C ASP A 113 -16.38 -0.19 9.54
N LEU A 114 -16.59 0.85 10.37
CA LEU A 114 -15.49 1.49 11.11
C LEU A 114 -14.91 0.57 12.18
N ASP A 115 -15.73 -0.25 12.83
CA ASP A 115 -15.25 -1.21 13.84
C ASP A 115 -14.46 -2.35 13.19
N VAL A 116 -14.93 -2.88 12.06
CA VAL A 116 -14.17 -3.84 11.23
C VAL A 116 -12.84 -3.23 10.80
N TRP A 117 -12.85 -2.00 10.29
CA TRP A 117 -11.62 -1.34 9.87
C TRP A 117 -10.63 -1.14 11.01
N ALA A 118 -11.09 -0.66 12.17
CA ALA A 118 -10.25 -0.55 13.35
C ALA A 118 -9.68 -1.91 13.80
N THR A 119 -10.46 -2.99 13.67
CA THR A 119 -10.04 -4.36 14.02
C THR A 119 -8.91 -4.85 13.11
N VAL A 120 -9.05 -4.74 11.79
CA VAL A 120 -8.00 -5.21 10.86
C VAL A 120 -6.72 -4.38 10.95
N VAL A 121 -6.82 -3.08 11.25
CA VAL A 121 -5.64 -2.25 11.48
C VAL A 121 -4.99 -2.58 12.83
N ALA A 122 -5.75 -2.79 13.91
CA ALA A 122 -5.21 -3.26 15.18
C ALA A 122 -4.47 -4.59 15.04
N ARG A 123 -5.05 -5.53 14.27
CA ARG A 123 -4.42 -6.81 13.90
C ARG A 123 -3.13 -6.60 13.13
N SER A 124 -3.11 -5.66 12.17
CA SER A 124 -1.91 -5.31 11.40
C SER A 124 -0.81 -4.71 12.28
N ILE A 125 -1.14 -3.82 13.20
CA ILE A 125 -0.18 -3.24 14.15
C ILE A 125 0.39 -4.34 15.07
N ARG A 126 -0.46 -5.26 15.56
CA ARG A 126 -0.03 -6.41 16.37
C ARG A 126 0.89 -7.34 15.57
N ALA A 127 0.54 -7.65 14.31
CA ALA A 127 1.36 -8.48 13.42
C ALA A 127 2.73 -7.83 13.15
N ALA A 128 2.80 -6.52 13.07
CA ALA A 128 4.04 -5.76 12.95
C ALA A 128 4.87 -5.72 14.25
N GLY A 129 4.35 -6.22 15.36
CA GLY A 129 5.04 -6.27 16.65
C GLY A 129 4.56 -5.27 17.69
N GLY A 130 3.55 -4.44 17.38
CA GLY A 130 2.97 -3.49 18.33
C GLY A 130 2.16 -4.17 19.44
N ARG A 131 2.09 -3.53 20.58
CA ARG A 131 1.43 -4.02 21.80
C ARG A 131 0.51 -2.96 22.41
N ALA A 132 -0.45 -3.40 23.21
CA ALA A 132 -1.17 -2.50 24.11
C ALA A 132 -0.19 -1.79 25.05
N GLY A 133 -0.37 -0.47 25.21
CA GLY A 133 0.52 0.37 25.98
C GLY A 133 1.68 1.01 25.22
N ASP A 134 1.99 0.55 24.01
CA ASP A 134 2.97 1.20 23.13
C ASP A 134 2.49 2.62 22.73
N ILE A 135 3.43 3.51 22.51
CA ILE A 135 3.17 4.84 21.94
C ILE A 135 3.33 4.79 20.44
N LEU A 136 2.26 5.12 19.70
CA LEU A 136 2.25 5.13 18.25
C LEU A 136 2.25 6.56 17.70
N HIS A 137 3.32 6.90 16.99
CA HIS A 137 3.46 8.16 16.26
C HIS A 137 2.83 8.03 14.87
N ASN A 138 1.69 8.71 14.65
CA ASN A 138 0.98 8.63 13.38
C ASN A 138 1.31 9.83 12.48
N ALA A 139 2.18 9.59 11.51
CA ALA A 139 2.60 10.57 10.51
C ALA A 139 1.88 10.41 9.15
N TYR A 140 0.82 9.60 9.07
CA TYR A 140 -0.08 9.61 7.92
C TYR A 140 -1.01 10.82 7.96
N GLY A 141 -1.30 11.40 6.78
CA GLY A 141 -2.21 12.53 6.66
C GLY A 141 -3.63 12.22 7.13
N TYR A 142 -4.19 13.12 7.96
CA TYR A 142 -5.59 13.10 8.36
C TYR A 142 -6.47 13.82 7.34
N GLY A 143 -7.77 13.59 7.37
CA GLY A 143 -8.76 14.22 6.49
C GLY A 143 -9.47 13.21 5.58
N LEU A 144 -9.67 13.54 4.31
CA LEU A 144 -10.37 12.65 3.37
C LEU A 144 -9.56 11.39 3.02
N PHE A 145 -8.24 11.44 3.11
CA PHE A 145 -7.40 10.27 2.94
C PHE A 145 -7.58 9.28 4.11
N THR A 146 -7.60 7.99 3.80
CA THR A 146 -7.91 6.95 4.79
C THR A 146 -6.76 6.61 5.75
N GLY A 147 -5.50 6.94 5.39
CA GLY A 147 -4.32 6.51 6.12
C GLY A 147 -4.30 6.97 7.58
N GLY A 148 -4.46 8.27 7.83
CA GLY A 148 -4.34 8.85 9.18
C GLY A 148 -5.39 8.32 10.15
N LEU A 149 -6.68 8.38 9.78
CA LEU A 149 -7.77 7.90 10.64
C LEU A 149 -7.79 6.37 10.77
N GLY A 150 -7.42 5.63 9.72
CA GLY A 150 -7.30 4.17 9.81
C GLY A 150 -6.26 3.74 10.84
N ALA A 151 -5.05 4.29 10.74
CA ALA A 151 -3.98 4.05 11.72
C ALA A 151 -4.39 4.45 13.14
N HIS A 152 -5.01 5.62 13.29
CA HIS A 152 -5.45 6.16 14.56
C HIS A 152 -6.40 5.22 15.31
N TYR A 153 -7.55 4.89 14.69
CA TYR A 153 -8.55 4.04 15.34
C TYR A 153 -8.10 2.59 15.54
N GLY A 154 -7.25 2.08 14.63
CA GLY A 154 -6.65 0.76 14.82
C GLY A 154 -5.69 0.73 16.01
N ALA A 155 -4.87 1.74 16.17
CA ALA A 155 -3.96 1.87 17.30
C ALA A 155 -4.71 2.02 18.63
N GLU A 156 -5.74 2.88 18.69
CA GLU A 156 -6.60 3.01 19.89
C GLU A 156 -7.29 1.68 20.23
N LYS A 157 -7.79 0.93 19.21
CA LYS A 157 -8.42 -0.37 19.42
C LYS A 157 -7.44 -1.41 19.95
N LEU A 158 -6.17 -1.37 19.55
CA LEU A 158 -5.13 -2.23 20.12
C LEU A 158 -4.77 -1.84 21.55
N GLY A 159 -5.06 -0.61 21.97
CA GLY A 159 -4.70 -0.07 23.27
C GLY A 159 -3.39 0.72 23.29
N CYS A 160 -2.95 1.23 22.13
CA CYS A 160 -1.80 2.14 22.04
C CYS A 160 -2.19 3.56 22.46
N LEU A 161 -1.20 4.32 22.95
CA LEU A 161 -1.29 5.77 23.05
C LEU A 161 -0.95 6.38 21.69
N VAL A 162 -1.88 7.08 21.07
CA VAL A 162 -1.68 7.65 19.72
C VAL A 162 -1.20 9.10 19.81
N VAL A 163 -0.10 9.42 19.09
CA VAL A 163 0.37 10.79 18.85
C VAL A 163 -0.08 11.17 17.42
N PRO A 164 -1.17 11.96 17.24
CA PRO A 164 -1.81 12.21 15.95
C PRO A 164 -1.18 13.41 15.23
N VAL A 165 0.06 13.27 14.75
CA VAL A 165 0.86 14.38 14.20
C VAL A 165 0.40 14.78 12.80
N SER A 166 -0.07 13.83 11.98
CA SER A 166 -0.30 14.00 10.53
C SER A 166 1.01 14.06 9.70
N GLY A 167 0.90 14.12 8.37
CA GLY A 167 2.06 14.27 7.49
C GLY A 167 2.59 15.70 7.43
N GLY A 168 3.84 15.86 6.99
CA GLY A 168 4.51 17.14 6.87
C GLY A 168 5.14 17.67 8.18
N GLN A 169 5.63 18.90 8.16
CA GLN A 169 6.29 19.54 9.29
C GLN A 169 7.45 18.70 9.87
N THR A 170 8.42 18.34 9.03
CA THR A 170 9.44 17.32 9.32
C THR A 170 10.26 17.63 10.60
N GLU A 171 10.60 18.89 10.84
CA GLU A 171 11.29 19.31 12.08
C GLU A 171 10.45 18.99 13.33
N ARG A 172 9.12 19.21 13.24
CA ARG A 172 8.19 18.90 14.34
C ARG A 172 8.04 17.40 14.55
N GLN A 173 8.08 16.59 13.46
CA GLN A 173 8.08 15.12 13.58
C GLN A 173 9.28 14.68 14.45
N VAL A 174 10.47 15.17 14.12
CA VAL A 174 11.72 14.86 14.86
C VAL A 174 11.60 15.29 16.32
N GLN A 175 11.13 16.51 16.58
CA GLN A 175 10.93 16.99 17.95
C GLN A 175 9.99 16.08 18.74
N LEU A 176 8.83 15.72 18.18
CA LEU A 176 7.82 14.90 18.88
C LEU A 176 8.28 13.46 19.08
N ILE A 177 9.10 12.90 18.17
CA ILE A 177 9.74 11.60 18.36
C ILE A 177 10.69 11.65 19.56
N GLN A 178 11.46 12.73 19.74
CA GLN A 178 12.33 12.90 20.89
C GLN A 178 11.56 13.10 22.19
N ASP A 179 10.50 13.94 22.15
CA ASP A 179 9.75 14.33 23.35
C ASP A 179 8.87 13.19 23.88
N PHE A 180 8.17 12.47 22.99
CA PHE A 180 7.23 11.41 23.37
C PHE A 180 7.82 10.01 23.35
N GLN A 181 8.99 9.81 22.77
CA GLN A 181 9.69 8.53 22.69
C GLN A 181 8.76 7.38 22.21
N PRO A 182 8.17 7.48 21.02
CA PRO A 182 7.25 6.47 20.53
C PRO A 182 7.96 5.14 20.24
N ASP A 183 7.22 4.05 20.45
CA ASP A 183 7.67 2.69 20.12
C ASP A 183 7.43 2.36 18.66
N ILE A 184 6.34 2.91 18.09
CA ILE A 184 5.84 2.62 16.74
C ILE A 184 5.73 3.92 15.96
N ILE A 185 6.12 3.88 14.69
CA ILE A 185 5.79 4.94 13.72
C ILE A 185 4.99 4.38 12.56
N MET A 186 3.90 5.04 12.18
CA MET A 186 3.15 4.76 10.95
C MET A 186 3.29 5.93 9.97
N VAL A 187 3.90 5.65 8.81
CA VAL A 187 4.32 6.69 7.86
C VAL A 187 4.54 6.08 6.46
N THR A 188 4.59 6.89 5.42
CA THR A 188 5.04 6.41 4.10
C THR A 188 6.55 6.19 4.10
N PRO A 189 7.08 5.18 3.36
CA PRO A 189 8.51 4.89 3.37
C PRO A 189 9.36 6.08 2.88
N SER A 190 8.93 6.79 1.84
CA SER A 190 9.65 7.97 1.36
C SER A 190 9.69 9.13 2.37
N TYR A 191 8.60 9.31 3.15
CA TYR A 191 8.59 10.36 4.16
C TYR A 191 9.42 9.98 5.39
N MET A 192 9.51 8.68 5.72
CA MET A 192 10.44 8.23 6.77
C MET A 192 11.89 8.58 6.44
N LEU A 193 12.33 8.40 5.20
CA LEU A 193 13.66 8.83 4.77
C LEU A 193 13.88 10.33 4.99
N SER A 194 12.88 11.16 4.70
CA SER A 194 12.95 12.60 4.96
C SER A 194 13.05 12.94 6.46
N ILE A 195 12.39 12.16 7.32
CA ILE A 195 12.49 12.32 8.79
C ILE A 195 13.90 11.92 9.25
N ILE A 196 14.45 10.84 8.72
CA ILE A 196 15.82 10.40 9.05
C ILE A 196 16.85 11.46 8.63
N ASP A 197 16.76 11.98 7.40
CA ASP A 197 17.66 13.02 6.89
C ASP A 197 17.56 14.28 7.77
N GLU A 198 16.38 14.63 8.27
CA GLU A 198 16.19 15.77 9.18
C GLU A 198 16.83 15.52 10.56
N MET A 199 16.72 14.29 11.10
CA MET A 199 17.42 13.92 12.34
C MET A 199 18.94 14.12 12.20
N GLU A 200 19.52 13.59 11.11
CA GLU A 200 20.94 13.72 10.82
C GLU A 200 21.36 15.18 10.65
N ARG A 201 20.57 15.99 9.92
CA ARG A 201 20.79 17.43 9.77
C ARG A 201 20.81 18.18 11.12
N GLN A 202 20.00 17.73 12.08
CA GLN A 202 19.99 18.27 13.45
C GLN A 202 21.11 17.68 14.34
N GLY A 203 21.95 16.79 13.84
CA GLY A 203 23.01 16.11 14.59
C GLY A 203 22.48 15.04 15.55
N ILE A 204 21.28 14.53 15.31
CA ILE A 204 20.65 13.45 16.08
C ILE A 204 20.96 12.13 15.38
N ASP A 205 21.55 11.17 16.10
CA ASP A 205 21.67 9.80 15.59
C ASP A 205 20.29 9.14 15.54
N PRO A 206 19.75 8.77 14.34
CA PRO A 206 18.44 8.14 14.22
C PRO A 206 18.33 6.83 15.01
N ARG A 207 19.45 6.12 15.23
CA ARG A 207 19.51 4.87 16.00
C ARG A 207 19.33 5.09 17.52
N SER A 208 19.43 6.34 17.97
CA SER A 208 19.21 6.70 19.39
C SER A 208 17.74 6.89 19.74
N THR A 209 16.83 6.77 18.78
CA THR A 209 15.38 6.90 19.01
C THR A 209 14.81 5.69 19.74
N SER A 210 13.64 5.85 20.33
CA SER A 210 12.90 4.77 21.00
C SER A 210 12.15 3.84 20.03
N LEU A 211 12.15 4.16 18.73
CA LEU A 211 11.40 3.42 17.73
C LEU A 211 11.85 1.96 17.63
N LYS A 212 10.93 1.03 17.79
CA LYS A 212 11.12 -0.42 17.67
C LYS A 212 10.65 -0.94 16.32
N VAL A 213 9.56 -0.36 15.80
CA VAL A 213 8.96 -0.75 14.52
C VAL A 213 8.40 0.44 13.77
N GLY A 214 8.69 0.48 12.46
CA GLY A 214 8.03 1.33 11.49
C GLY A 214 7.09 0.50 10.63
N ILE A 215 5.85 0.97 10.48
CA ILE A 215 4.81 0.34 9.65
C ILE A 215 4.61 1.25 8.44
N PHE A 216 5.04 0.76 7.28
CA PHE A 216 5.16 1.53 6.04
C PHE A 216 4.15 1.07 5.00
N GLY A 217 3.55 2.00 4.28
CA GLY A 217 2.61 1.69 3.22
C GLY A 217 2.17 2.93 2.44
N ALA A 218 1.09 2.79 1.70
CA ALA A 218 0.49 3.80 0.83
C ALA A 218 1.27 4.08 -0.47
N GLU A 219 2.47 3.58 -0.62
CA GLU A 219 3.29 3.62 -1.84
C GLU A 219 4.12 2.33 -1.96
N PRO A 220 4.48 1.88 -3.18
CA PRO A 220 5.41 0.77 -3.35
C PRO A 220 6.80 1.15 -2.81
N TRP A 221 7.48 0.17 -2.23
CA TRP A 221 8.85 0.31 -1.73
C TRP A 221 9.57 -1.03 -1.75
N THR A 222 10.90 -1.02 -1.83
CA THR A 222 11.72 -2.20 -2.08
C THR A 222 12.31 -2.80 -0.81
N ASN A 223 12.79 -4.05 -0.89
CA ASN A 223 13.54 -4.66 0.20
C ASN A 223 14.89 -3.96 0.42
N ASP A 224 15.45 -3.32 -0.60
CA ASP A 224 16.66 -2.50 -0.47
C ASP A 224 16.38 -1.27 0.39
N MET A 225 15.24 -0.60 0.18
CA MET A 225 14.80 0.49 1.04
C MET A 225 14.52 0.02 2.47
N ARG A 226 13.96 -1.19 2.66
CA ARG A 226 13.83 -1.81 3.99
C ARG A 226 15.17 -1.87 4.70
N ARG A 227 16.17 -2.46 4.03
CA ARG A 227 17.53 -2.58 4.59
C ARG A 227 18.15 -1.24 4.94
N GLU A 228 17.95 -0.25 4.10
CA GLU A 228 18.40 1.13 4.35
C GLU A 228 17.78 1.71 5.63
N MET A 229 16.45 1.62 5.77
CA MET A 229 15.75 2.14 6.95
C MET A 229 16.11 1.37 8.23
N GLU A 230 16.14 0.03 8.17
CA GLU A 230 16.50 -0.80 9.31
C GLU A 230 17.93 -0.53 9.78
N ALA A 231 18.87 -0.32 8.85
CA ALA A 231 20.25 0.00 9.18
C ALA A 231 20.43 1.38 9.82
N ARG A 232 19.67 2.37 9.34
CA ARG A 232 19.76 3.76 9.85
C ARG A 232 19.03 3.98 11.17
N LEU A 233 18.02 3.17 11.50
CA LEU A 233 17.15 3.36 12.68
C LEU A 233 17.29 2.26 13.74
N ASP A 234 17.89 1.12 13.41
CA ASP A 234 17.93 -0.09 14.26
C ASP A 234 16.54 -0.57 14.71
N MET A 235 15.54 -0.41 13.87
CA MET A 235 14.13 -0.82 14.10
C MET A 235 13.67 -1.81 13.03
N HIS A 236 12.57 -2.54 13.28
CA HIS A 236 11.91 -3.34 12.25
C HIS A 236 11.15 -2.45 11.28
N ALA A 237 11.29 -2.70 9.97
CA ALA A 237 10.50 -2.08 8.91
C ALA A 237 9.52 -3.12 8.34
N VAL A 238 8.21 -2.86 8.50
CA VAL A 238 7.11 -3.79 8.18
C VAL A 238 6.17 -3.12 7.17
N ASP A 239 5.71 -3.88 6.19
CA ASP A 239 4.84 -3.38 5.13
C ASP A 239 3.35 -3.54 5.53
N ILE A 240 2.55 -2.51 5.23
CA ILE A 240 1.08 -2.55 5.35
C ILE A 240 0.44 -2.12 4.04
N TYR A 241 -0.50 -2.92 3.56
CA TYR A 241 -1.22 -2.66 2.32
C TYR A 241 -2.69 -2.33 2.58
N GLY A 242 -3.21 -1.46 1.74
CA GLY A 242 -4.64 -1.15 1.68
C GLY A 242 -4.94 -0.05 0.68
N LEU A 243 -6.21 0.06 0.34
CA LEU A 243 -6.74 1.07 -0.56
C LEU A 243 -8.11 1.53 -0.06
N SER A 244 -8.40 2.81 -0.26
CA SER A 244 -9.66 3.43 0.24
C SER A 244 -10.90 2.71 -0.27
N GLU A 245 -10.86 2.24 -1.51
CA GLU A 245 -11.96 1.57 -2.19
C GLU A 245 -12.38 0.28 -1.48
N VAL A 246 -11.41 -0.49 -0.94
CA VAL A 246 -11.69 -1.73 -0.20
C VAL A 246 -12.05 -1.43 1.25
N ILE A 247 -11.18 -0.72 2.02
CA ILE A 247 -11.50 -0.24 3.36
C ILE A 247 -10.57 0.89 3.83
N GLY A 248 -9.35 0.98 3.32
CA GLY A 248 -8.26 1.83 3.79
C GLY A 248 -7.03 0.98 4.10
N PRO A 249 -6.08 1.42 4.94
CA PRO A 249 -4.98 0.59 5.41
C PRO A 249 -5.50 -0.62 6.21
N GLY A 250 -4.72 -1.70 6.21
CA GLY A 250 -5.04 -2.90 6.97
C GLY A 250 -5.83 -3.96 6.21
N VAL A 251 -5.80 -3.96 4.85
CA VAL A 251 -6.27 -5.09 4.04
C VAL A 251 -5.31 -6.27 4.16
N ALA A 252 -4.01 -5.97 4.12
CA ALA A 252 -2.93 -6.93 4.35
C ALA A 252 -1.77 -6.28 5.11
N SER A 253 -0.99 -7.08 5.81
CA SER A 253 0.19 -6.64 6.56
C SER A 253 1.23 -7.75 6.64
N GLU A 254 2.50 -7.37 6.58
CA GLU A 254 3.56 -8.31 6.94
C GLU A 254 3.50 -8.66 8.42
N CYS A 255 3.97 -9.87 8.74
CA CYS A 255 4.23 -10.31 10.10
C CYS A 255 5.71 -10.06 10.43
N VAL A 256 6.01 -9.44 11.57
CA VAL A 256 7.38 -9.08 11.96
C VAL A 256 8.31 -10.29 12.07
N GLU A 257 7.74 -11.47 12.36
CA GLU A 257 8.46 -12.75 12.49
C GLU A 257 9.10 -13.21 11.19
N THR A 258 8.45 -12.97 10.06
CA THR A 258 8.87 -13.54 8.77
C THR A 258 9.23 -12.49 7.72
N LYS A 259 8.50 -11.37 7.64
CA LYS A 259 8.65 -10.30 6.63
C LYS A 259 8.75 -10.86 5.19
N ASP A 260 7.97 -11.90 4.91
CA ASP A 260 8.06 -12.71 3.68
C ASP A 260 6.82 -12.54 2.76
N GLY A 261 6.20 -11.39 2.83
CA GLY A 261 4.98 -11.00 2.13
C GLY A 261 3.88 -10.62 3.10
N LEU A 262 2.82 -9.98 2.57
CA LEU A 262 1.77 -9.39 3.40
C LEU A 262 0.63 -10.40 3.56
N THR A 263 0.36 -10.83 4.77
CA THR A 263 -0.80 -11.65 5.12
C THR A 263 -2.08 -10.86 4.84
N VAL A 264 -2.94 -11.38 3.98
CA VAL A 264 -4.26 -10.83 3.71
C VAL A 264 -5.20 -11.24 4.83
N TRP A 265 -5.97 -10.29 5.39
CA TRP A 265 -6.99 -10.64 6.39
C TRP A 265 -8.21 -11.25 5.69
N GLU A 266 -8.07 -12.52 5.29
CA GLU A 266 -8.97 -13.25 4.41
C GLU A 266 -10.35 -13.54 5.01
N ASP A 267 -10.54 -13.30 6.28
CA ASP A 267 -11.86 -13.27 6.92
C ASP A 267 -12.69 -12.04 6.53
N HIS A 268 -12.03 -10.95 6.07
CA HIS A 268 -12.68 -9.72 5.64
C HIS A 268 -12.49 -9.39 4.16
N PHE A 269 -11.46 -9.92 3.52
CA PHE A 269 -11.09 -9.59 2.13
C PHE A 269 -10.72 -10.86 1.38
N TYR A 270 -11.41 -11.12 0.27
CA TYR A 270 -11.10 -12.25 -0.59
C TYR A 270 -10.20 -11.81 -1.74
N PRO A 271 -8.95 -12.27 -1.80
CA PRO A 271 -8.02 -11.95 -2.88
C PRO A 271 -8.13 -12.93 -4.05
N GLU A 272 -8.04 -12.40 -5.27
CA GLU A 272 -7.81 -13.14 -6.50
C GLU A 272 -6.60 -12.55 -7.21
N ILE A 273 -5.87 -13.37 -7.97
CA ILE A 273 -4.89 -12.88 -8.95
C ILE A 273 -5.44 -13.21 -10.34
N VAL A 274 -5.44 -12.23 -11.22
CA VAL A 274 -5.92 -12.40 -12.59
C VAL A 274 -4.85 -11.99 -13.60
N ASP A 275 -4.80 -12.69 -14.72
CA ASP A 275 -3.99 -12.24 -15.87
C ASP A 275 -4.53 -10.89 -16.37
N PRO A 276 -3.71 -9.83 -16.43
CA PRO A 276 -4.19 -8.48 -16.75
C PRO A 276 -4.67 -8.31 -18.21
N VAL A 277 -4.39 -9.28 -19.10
CA VAL A 277 -4.79 -9.28 -20.52
C VAL A 277 -6.04 -10.11 -20.72
N THR A 278 -6.04 -11.37 -20.27
CA THR A 278 -7.17 -12.30 -20.46
C THR A 278 -8.26 -12.13 -19.42
N MET A 279 -7.95 -11.48 -18.29
CA MET A 279 -8.85 -11.29 -17.15
C MET A 279 -9.32 -12.61 -16.51
N GLN A 280 -8.60 -13.70 -16.73
CA GLN A 280 -8.87 -14.98 -16.11
C GLN A 280 -8.05 -15.13 -14.82
N PRO A 281 -8.60 -15.79 -13.79
CA PRO A 281 -7.83 -16.14 -12.60
C PRO A 281 -6.61 -16.98 -12.97
N VAL A 282 -5.49 -16.72 -12.30
CA VAL A 282 -4.26 -17.52 -12.40
C VAL A 282 -4.04 -18.32 -11.12
N PRO A 283 -3.33 -19.46 -11.17
CA PRO A 283 -3.01 -20.25 -9.99
C PRO A 283 -2.21 -19.47 -8.95
N ASP A 284 -2.35 -19.83 -7.67
CA ASP A 284 -1.52 -19.30 -6.59
C ASP A 284 -0.02 -19.51 -6.93
N GLY A 285 0.82 -18.49 -6.70
CA GLY A 285 2.23 -18.47 -7.06
C GLY A 285 2.54 -17.85 -8.43
N GLU A 286 1.57 -17.68 -9.29
CA GLU A 286 1.72 -16.96 -10.57
C GLU A 286 1.47 -15.46 -10.39
N GLU A 287 2.21 -14.63 -11.13
CA GLU A 287 2.07 -13.17 -11.10
C GLU A 287 0.88 -12.70 -11.95
N GLY A 288 0.15 -11.74 -11.44
CA GLY A 288 -0.94 -11.08 -12.15
C GLY A 288 -1.45 -9.84 -11.42
N GLU A 289 -2.56 -9.32 -11.86
CA GLU A 289 -3.24 -8.18 -11.25
C GLU A 289 -4.03 -8.65 -10.02
N LEU A 290 -3.80 -7.99 -8.88
CA LEU A 290 -4.53 -8.24 -7.64
C LEU A 290 -5.95 -7.69 -7.75
N VAL A 291 -6.90 -8.52 -7.33
CA VAL A 291 -8.33 -8.21 -7.28
C VAL A 291 -8.85 -8.51 -5.89
N PHE A 292 -9.69 -7.63 -5.33
CA PHE A 292 -10.31 -7.86 -4.03
C PHE A 292 -11.83 -7.83 -4.08
N THR A 293 -12.42 -8.74 -3.30
CA THR A 293 -13.83 -8.69 -2.91
C THR A 293 -13.92 -8.49 -1.40
N SER A 294 -14.63 -7.44 -0.94
CA SER A 294 -14.89 -7.25 0.49
C SER A 294 -15.95 -8.23 0.98
N LEU A 295 -15.75 -8.83 2.15
CA LEU A 295 -16.64 -9.87 2.69
C LEU A 295 -17.57 -9.38 3.81
N THR A 296 -17.31 -8.20 4.39
CA THR A 296 -18.02 -7.69 5.55
C THR A 296 -18.41 -6.23 5.46
N LYS A 297 -18.14 -5.58 4.34
CA LYS A 297 -18.37 -4.14 4.15
C LYS A 297 -19.84 -3.87 3.83
N GLN A 298 -20.52 -3.11 4.70
CA GLN A 298 -21.96 -2.86 4.60
C GLN A 298 -22.30 -1.69 3.67
N ALA A 299 -21.64 -0.52 3.86
CA ALA A 299 -22.07 0.67 3.11
C ALA A 299 -21.69 0.62 1.64
N MET A 300 -20.52 0.15 1.33
CA MET A 300 -20.02 0.11 -0.05
C MET A 300 -19.33 -1.23 -0.29
N PRO A 301 -20.10 -2.33 -0.48
CA PRO A 301 -19.53 -3.62 -0.84
C PRO A 301 -18.74 -3.47 -2.14
N ILE A 302 -17.58 -4.09 -2.19
CA ILE A 302 -16.71 -4.11 -3.36
C ILE A 302 -16.62 -5.55 -3.85
N ILE A 303 -16.93 -5.78 -5.11
CA ILE A 303 -16.93 -7.09 -5.75
C ILE A 303 -15.92 -7.10 -6.88
N ARG A 304 -14.95 -8.00 -6.82
CA ARG A 304 -13.90 -8.20 -7.82
C ARG A 304 -13.25 -6.88 -8.28
N TYR A 305 -12.85 -6.05 -7.32
CA TYR A 305 -12.27 -4.74 -7.60
C TYR A 305 -10.85 -4.88 -8.13
N ARG A 306 -10.62 -4.35 -9.31
CA ARG A 306 -9.31 -4.29 -9.97
C ARG A 306 -8.44 -3.23 -9.33
N THR A 307 -7.42 -3.67 -8.58
CA THR A 307 -6.51 -2.75 -7.88
C THR A 307 -5.48 -2.11 -8.80
N ARG A 308 -5.15 -2.77 -9.91
CA ARG A 308 -4.03 -2.49 -10.82
C ARG A 308 -2.65 -2.84 -10.23
N ASP A 309 -2.57 -3.30 -9.01
CA ASP A 309 -1.33 -3.72 -8.38
C ASP A 309 -0.92 -5.11 -8.91
N LEU A 310 0.38 -5.29 -9.20
CA LEU A 310 0.95 -6.55 -9.66
C LEU A 310 1.59 -7.29 -8.49
N THR A 311 1.18 -8.52 -8.30
CA THR A 311 1.68 -9.42 -7.24
C THR A 311 1.31 -10.87 -7.53
N ARG A 312 1.56 -11.76 -6.58
CA ARG A 312 1.11 -13.16 -6.56
C ARG A 312 0.61 -13.55 -5.18
N LEU A 313 -0.30 -14.52 -5.13
CA LEU A 313 -0.72 -15.14 -3.86
C LEU A 313 0.26 -16.24 -3.47
N LEU A 314 0.61 -16.28 -2.19
CA LEU A 314 1.52 -17.25 -1.59
C LEU A 314 0.83 -17.94 -0.41
N PRO A 315 1.22 -19.18 -0.07
CA PRO A 315 0.70 -19.86 1.13
C PRO A 315 0.97 -19.07 2.40
N GLY A 316 0.15 -19.25 3.43
CA GLY A 316 0.38 -18.69 4.76
C GLY A 316 1.68 -19.22 5.40
N THR A 317 2.32 -18.40 6.24
CA THR A 317 3.53 -18.75 7.02
C THR A 317 3.34 -18.45 8.48
N ALA A 318 3.46 -17.20 8.91
CA ALA A 318 3.21 -16.78 10.29
C ALA A 318 1.72 -16.89 10.69
N ARG A 319 0.84 -16.88 9.72
CA ARG A 319 -0.63 -17.07 9.87
C ARG A 319 -1.11 -18.12 8.87
N SER A 320 -2.30 -18.66 9.07
CA SER A 320 -2.89 -19.64 8.13
C SER A 320 -3.43 -19.00 6.85
N MET A 321 -3.71 -17.71 6.88
CA MET A 321 -4.18 -16.91 5.74
C MET A 321 -3.10 -16.74 4.68
N ARG A 322 -3.51 -16.68 3.39
CA ARG A 322 -2.60 -16.46 2.27
C ARG A 322 -1.96 -15.08 2.36
N ARG A 323 -0.80 -14.97 1.70
CA ARG A 323 -0.03 -13.74 1.62
C ARG A 323 0.01 -13.24 0.18
N ILE A 324 0.07 -11.94 0.00
CA ILE A 324 0.51 -11.36 -1.26
C ILE A 324 2.03 -11.09 -1.19
N GLU A 325 2.73 -11.36 -2.28
CA GLU A 325 4.10 -10.91 -2.44
C GLU A 325 4.16 -9.38 -2.41
N LYS A 326 5.28 -8.81 -2.03
CA LYS A 326 5.46 -7.35 -2.01
C LYS A 326 5.10 -6.74 -3.36
N ILE A 327 4.27 -5.70 -3.36
CA ILE A 327 3.84 -5.03 -4.59
C ILE A 327 5.08 -4.39 -5.26
N THR A 328 5.37 -4.83 -6.48
CA THR A 328 6.52 -4.36 -7.27
C THR A 328 6.16 -3.22 -8.22
N GLY A 329 4.90 -3.08 -8.56
CA GLY A 329 4.42 -2.05 -9.48
C GLY A 329 2.92 -2.14 -9.70
N ARG A 330 2.44 -1.21 -10.51
CA ARG A 330 1.04 -1.13 -10.94
C ARG A 330 0.96 -1.15 -12.45
N THR A 331 -0.06 -1.76 -13.00
CA THR A 331 -0.27 -1.80 -14.46
C THR A 331 -0.44 -0.40 -15.06
N ASP A 332 -0.92 0.59 -14.28
CA ASP A 332 -1.12 1.98 -14.71
C ASP A 332 0.07 2.91 -14.40
N ASP A 333 1.07 2.46 -13.61
CA ASP A 333 2.34 3.19 -13.36
C ASP A 333 3.50 2.63 -14.22
N MET A 334 3.22 1.64 -15.05
CA MET A 334 4.19 1.04 -15.94
C MET A 334 4.63 2.04 -17.02
N ILE A 335 5.92 2.29 -17.08
CA ILE A 335 6.52 3.12 -18.14
C ILE A 335 6.84 2.19 -19.31
N ILE A 336 6.28 2.49 -20.48
CA ILE A 336 6.68 1.82 -21.73
C ILE A 336 7.69 2.72 -22.42
N LEU A 337 8.96 2.34 -22.33
CA LEU A 337 10.06 3.11 -22.95
C LEU A 337 10.66 2.32 -24.11
N ARG A 338 10.41 2.74 -25.34
CA ARG A 338 10.94 2.09 -26.57
C ARG A 338 10.67 0.59 -26.63
N GLY A 339 9.46 0.17 -26.21
CA GLY A 339 9.03 -1.23 -26.22
C GLY A 339 9.45 -2.06 -25.02
N VAL A 340 10.13 -1.46 -24.04
CA VAL A 340 10.48 -2.12 -22.76
C VAL A 340 9.58 -1.57 -21.67
N ASN A 341 8.97 -2.48 -20.91
CA ASN A 341 8.18 -2.18 -19.73
C ASN A 341 9.11 -2.02 -18.53
N LEU A 342 8.99 -0.92 -17.80
CA LEU A 342 9.76 -0.68 -16.59
C LEU A 342 8.90 -0.01 -15.50
N PHE A 343 9.27 -0.22 -14.25
CA PHE A 343 8.65 0.38 -13.09
C PHE A 343 9.64 1.26 -12.32
N PRO A 344 9.21 2.37 -11.71
CA PRO A 344 10.09 3.21 -10.89
C PRO A 344 10.79 2.45 -9.75
N THR A 345 10.17 1.39 -9.22
CA THR A 345 10.75 0.53 -8.18
C THR A 345 12.00 -0.21 -8.63
N GLN A 346 12.08 -0.62 -9.90
CA GLN A 346 13.29 -1.24 -10.47
C GLN A 346 14.46 -0.23 -10.53
N ILE A 347 14.16 1.03 -10.82
CA ILE A 347 15.16 2.10 -10.78
C ILE A 347 15.60 2.39 -9.35
N GLU A 348 14.66 2.40 -8.39
CA GLU A 348 14.94 2.56 -6.95
C GLU A 348 15.95 1.51 -6.46
N GLU A 349 15.74 0.23 -6.79
CA GLU A 349 16.66 -0.84 -6.42
C GLU A 349 18.10 -0.59 -6.92
N LEU A 350 18.23 -0.13 -8.17
CA LEU A 350 19.56 0.14 -8.75
C LEU A 350 20.22 1.38 -8.13
N ILE A 351 19.44 2.39 -7.75
CA ILE A 351 19.94 3.56 -7.01
C ILE A 351 20.46 3.13 -5.65
N LEU A 352 19.71 2.32 -4.90
CA LEU A 352 20.10 1.82 -3.57
C LEU A 352 21.32 0.90 -3.62
N GLN A 353 21.55 0.22 -4.76
CA GLN A 353 22.76 -0.56 -5.02
C GLN A 353 23.98 0.31 -5.43
N THR A 354 23.80 1.64 -5.53
CA THR A 354 24.86 2.60 -5.87
C THR A 354 25.20 3.47 -4.65
N PRO A 355 26.18 3.09 -3.81
CA PRO A 355 26.38 3.62 -2.45
C PRO A 355 26.59 5.13 -2.36
N ALA A 356 27.06 5.79 -3.43
CA ALA A 356 27.28 7.23 -3.46
C ALA A 356 25.99 8.03 -3.70
N LEU A 357 24.89 7.38 -4.08
CA LEU A 357 23.60 8.03 -4.34
C LEU A 357 22.69 7.94 -3.13
N ALA A 358 21.95 9.01 -2.87
CA ALA A 358 20.90 9.06 -1.86
C ALA A 358 19.63 8.34 -2.37
N PRO A 359 18.74 7.85 -1.47
CA PRO A 359 17.53 7.13 -1.85
C PRO A 359 16.41 8.04 -2.38
N HIS A 360 16.74 9.27 -2.75
CA HIS A 360 15.80 10.24 -3.30
C HIS A 360 15.99 10.33 -4.80
N PHE A 361 14.90 10.08 -5.55
CA PHE A 361 14.93 10.14 -7.00
C PHE A 361 13.57 10.50 -7.59
N GLN A 362 13.59 10.92 -8.86
CA GLN A 362 12.39 11.11 -9.65
C GLN A 362 12.67 10.72 -11.11
N CYS A 363 11.73 10.02 -11.71
CA CYS A 363 11.71 9.65 -13.11
C CYS A 363 10.91 10.70 -13.89
N VAL A 364 11.53 11.38 -14.85
CA VAL A 364 10.88 12.36 -15.72
C VAL A 364 10.81 11.80 -17.13
N LEU A 365 9.60 11.59 -17.63
CA LEU A 365 9.34 11.05 -18.97
C LEU A 365 8.99 12.20 -19.91
N THR A 366 9.79 12.35 -20.96
CA THR A 366 9.65 13.42 -21.96
C THR A 366 9.58 12.86 -23.37
N ARG A 367 9.23 13.68 -24.36
CA ARG A 367 9.29 13.36 -25.77
C ARG A 367 9.79 14.57 -26.57
N PRO A 368 11.12 14.84 -26.56
CA PRO A 368 11.67 15.99 -27.25
C PRO A 368 11.59 15.89 -28.79
N GLY A 369 11.37 14.72 -29.34
CA GLY A 369 11.20 14.45 -30.77
C GLY A 369 10.15 13.37 -31.02
N GLN A 370 10.55 12.32 -31.72
CA GLN A 370 9.65 11.18 -32.00
C GLN A 370 9.75 10.05 -30.97
N LEU A 371 10.82 10.01 -30.19
CA LEU A 371 11.10 8.95 -29.21
C LEU A 371 10.89 9.47 -27.79
N ASP A 372 10.38 8.57 -26.94
CA ASP A 372 10.30 8.84 -25.51
C ASP A 372 11.68 8.76 -24.87
N GLU A 373 11.95 9.69 -23.97
CA GLU A 373 13.16 9.77 -23.16
C GLU A 373 12.80 9.76 -21.68
N LEU A 374 13.60 9.01 -20.90
CA LEU A 374 13.50 8.95 -19.47
C LEU A 374 14.74 9.55 -18.83
N THR A 375 14.53 10.57 -18.01
CA THR A 375 15.56 11.15 -17.15
C THR A 375 15.33 10.72 -15.72
N VAL A 376 16.36 10.17 -15.08
CA VAL A 376 16.35 9.80 -13.66
C VAL A 376 17.11 10.87 -12.91
N LEU A 377 16.40 11.68 -12.14
CA LEU A 377 16.98 12.68 -11.24
C LEU A 377 17.43 11.97 -9.97
N VAL A 378 18.69 12.18 -9.58
CA VAL A 378 19.30 11.57 -8.37
C VAL A 378 20.09 12.61 -7.60
N GLU A 379 20.39 12.32 -6.34
CA GLU A 379 21.22 13.15 -5.48
C GLU A 379 22.39 12.35 -4.91
N PRO A 380 23.55 12.96 -4.67
CA PRO A 380 24.62 12.31 -3.91
C PRO A 380 24.26 12.19 -2.43
N ARG A 381 24.76 11.18 -1.75
CA ARG A 381 24.80 11.15 -0.28
C ARG A 381 25.74 12.23 0.26
N GLU A 382 25.59 12.60 1.51
CA GLU A 382 26.50 13.52 2.19
C GLU A 382 27.95 12.99 2.11
N GLY A 383 28.87 13.86 1.73
CA GLY A 383 30.28 13.50 1.53
C GLY A 383 30.61 12.76 0.22
N ALA A 384 29.64 12.47 -0.64
CA ALA A 384 29.83 11.76 -1.92
C ALA A 384 29.68 12.66 -3.17
N VAL A 385 29.64 13.98 -3.01
CA VAL A 385 29.42 14.94 -4.12
C VAL A 385 30.48 14.78 -5.22
N ASP A 386 31.75 14.61 -4.87
CA ASP A 386 32.84 14.48 -5.81
C ASP A 386 32.80 13.20 -6.66
N THR A 387 32.12 12.15 -6.15
CA THR A 387 31.97 10.85 -6.83
C THR A 387 30.60 10.67 -7.49
N ALA A 388 29.73 11.66 -7.38
CA ALA A 388 28.34 11.57 -7.85
C ALA A 388 28.24 11.37 -9.36
N SER A 389 29.12 12.00 -10.13
CA SER A 389 29.14 11.88 -11.60
C SER A 389 29.47 10.45 -12.04
N ASP A 390 30.48 9.84 -11.41
CA ASP A 390 30.87 8.44 -11.68
C ASP A 390 29.78 7.46 -11.23
N ALA A 391 29.11 7.77 -10.12
CA ALA A 391 27.97 6.99 -9.63
C ALA A 391 26.77 7.06 -10.58
N ALA A 392 26.47 8.22 -11.12
CA ALA A 392 25.41 8.41 -12.11
C ALA A 392 25.69 7.63 -13.40
N GLU A 393 26.93 7.65 -13.89
CA GLU A 393 27.33 6.89 -15.07
C GLU A 393 27.24 5.36 -14.80
N ARG A 394 27.63 4.92 -13.61
CA ARG A 394 27.46 3.52 -13.17
C ARG A 394 25.97 3.15 -13.14
N LEU A 395 25.13 3.99 -12.55
CA LEU A 395 23.68 3.76 -12.50
C LEU A 395 23.08 3.67 -13.92
N ARG A 396 23.50 4.53 -14.84
CA ARG A 396 23.08 4.50 -16.24
C ARG A 396 23.41 3.16 -16.91
N HIS A 397 24.60 2.62 -16.65
CA HIS A 397 25.00 1.30 -17.15
C HIS A 397 24.20 0.18 -16.51
N LEU A 398 23.98 0.21 -15.18
CA LEU A 398 23.17 -0.78 -14.48
C LEU A 398 21.72 -0.83 -15.01
N ILE A 399 21.11 0.34 -15.25
CA ILE A 399 19.76 0.40 -15.83
C ILE A 399 19.74 -0.22 -17.23
N LYS A 400 20.75 0.07 -18.06
CA LYS A 400 20.84 -0.53 -19.39
C LYS A 400 21.02 -2.05 -19.35
N ASP A 401 21.88 -2.52 -18.46
CA ASP A 401 22.23 -3.95 -18.37
C ASP A 401 21.12 -4.79 -17.73
N ARG A 402 20.42 -4.24 -16.73
CA ARG A 402 19.40 -4.98 -15.96
C ARG A 402 17.98 -4.83 -16.51
N ILE A 403 17.66 -3.64 -17.02
CA ILE A 403 16.31 -3.31 -17.52
C ILE A 403 16.27 -3.30 -19.06
N GLY A 404 17.41 -3.08 -19.71
CA GLY A 404 17.48 -3.08 -21.17
C GLY A 404 17.21 -1.71 -21.84
N VAL A 405 17.08 -0.64 -21.05
CA VAL A 405 16.80 0.72 -21.58
C VAL A 405 17.95 1.68 -21.33
N THR A 406 18.14 2.61 -22.24
CA THR A 406 19.09 3.73 -22.06
C THR A 406 18.32 4.93 -21.52
N VAL A 407 18.76 5.46 -20.38
CA VAL A 407 18.20 6.65 -19.73
C VAL A 407 19.25 7.74 -19.58
N VAL A 408 18.81 8.96 -19.30
CA VAL A 408 19.67 10.03 -18.80
C VAL A 408 19.64 9.96 -17.28
N VAL A 409 20.79 10.01 -16.62
CA VAL A 409 20.87 10.17 -15.16
C VAL A 409 21.40 11.57 -14.89
N ASP A 410 20.59 12.39 -14.23
CA ASP A 410 20.87 13.78 -13.94
C ASP A 410 21.10 13.96 -12.43
N VAL A 411 22.30 14.36 -12.07
CA VAL A 411 22.70 14.56 -10.68
C VAL A 411 22.29 15.95 -10.22
N ARG A 412 21.44 16.01 -9.24
CA ARG A 412 20.98 17.23 -8.57
C ARG A 412 21.78 17.48 -7.29
N ALA A 413 21.82 18.71 -6.85
CA ALA A 413 22.40 19.02 -5.55
C ALA A 413 21.55 18.40 -4.42
N PRO A 414 22.14 18.08 -3.26
CA PRO A 414 21.39 17.57 -2.12
C PRO A 414 20.20 18.46 -1.76
N GLY A 415 19.00 17.88 -1.68
CA GLY A 415 17.73 18.57 -1.39
C GLY A 415 16.99 19.14 -2.61
N GLU A 416 17.51 19.03 -3.82
CA GLU A 416 16.83 19.52 -5.03
C GLU A 416 15.81 18.54 -5.62
N VAL A 417 15.93 17.25 -5.36
CA VAL A 417 14.86 16.28 -5.70
C VAL A 417 13.71 16.47 -4.72
N GLU A 418 12.50 16.59 -5.25
CA GLU A 418 11.31 16.84 -4.45
C GLU A 418 11.16 15.81 -3.32
N ARG A 419 11.08 16.29 -2.09
CA ARG A 419 10.84 15.46 -0.90
C ARG A 419 9.36 15.20 -0.72
N SER A 420 9.01 13.96 -0.42
CA SER A 420 7.64 13.61 -0.08
C SER A 420 7.31 14.05 1.35
N ALA A 421 6.18 14.74 1.52
CA ALA A 421 5.54 14.94 2.81
C ALA A 421 4.35 13.97 3.01
N GLY A 422 4.25 12.98 2.16
CA GLY A 422 3.21 11.96 2.09
C GLY A 422 3.60 10.89 1.07
N LYS A 423 2.90 10.77 -0.05
CA LYS A 423 3.27 9.85 -1.15
C LYS A 423 4.32 10.48 -2.06
N ALA A 424 5.39 9.75 -2.37
CA ALA A 424 6.38 10.19 -3.35
C ALA A 424 5.80 10.22 -4.76
N ARG A 425 6.08 11.29 -5.49
CA ARG A 425 5.81 11.37 -6.93
C ARG A 425 7.02 10.84 -7.69
N ARG A 426 7.12 9.53 -7.83
CA ARG A 426 8.26 8.87 -8.47
C ARG A 426 8.29 9.03 -9.99
N LEU A 427 7.15 9.29 -10.63
CA LEU A 427 7.03 9.50 -12.07
C LEU A 427 6.37 10.84 -12.39
N VAL A 428 7.03 11.62 -13.23
CA VAL A 428 6.50 12.85 -13.85
C VAL A 428 6.45 12.61 -15.37
N ASP A 429 5.24 12.60 -15.92
CA ASP A 429 5.04 12.48 -17.37
C ASP A 429 4.79 13.87 -17.96
N GLU A 430 5.81 14.40 -18.65
CA GLU A 430 5.81 15.71 -19.34
C GLU A 430 5.55 15.57 -20.84
N ARG A 431 5.23 14.37 -21.31
CA ARG A 431 4.92 14.18 -22.74
C ARG A 431 3.67 14.96 -23.12
N PRO A 432 3.62 15.53 -24.34
CA PRO A 432 2.42 16.19 -24.86
C PRO A 432 1.23 15.22 -24.78
N LYS A 433 0.15 15.64 -24.12
CA LYS A 433 -1.11 14.86 -24.14
C LYS A 433 -1.61 14.78 -25.57
N ARG A 434 -1.84 13.58 -26.06
CA ARG A 434 -2.44 13.33 -27.38
C ARG A 434 -3.92 13.65 -27.34
#